data_00f136f7cb32cfcaa7dd37c42ee2ac62
#
_entry.id   00f136f7cb32cfcaa7dd37c42ee2ac62
#
_cell.length_a   1.000
_cell.length_b   1.000
_cell.length_c   1.000
_cell.angle_alpha   90.00
_cell.angle_beta   90.00
_cell.angle_gamma   90.00
#
_symmetry.space_group_name_H-M   'P 1'
#
loop_
_entity.id
_entity.type
_entity.pdbx_description
1 polymer ?
#
loop_
_entity_poly.entity_id
_entity_poly.type
_entity_poly.pdbx_seq_one_letter_code
_entity_poly.pdbx_strand_id
1 'polypeptide(L)'
;MALLALGSVFSHEASAAEWEELPVVPVLGPVVVGHLEKVVDRGERFGNRPGVFAKIGDSITASPSFLQALGCQSPRLGAWSELRGTLEFFGAAAVPRGSEEARCSVSNSYSRVGVAAVPGWRAVDALAPLESPPECQGLPAVSCELQLLHPSVALIMFGTNDLEDFSAVEFRRDLARVSRLVSSAGTIPVVSTIPPRPRQPFSQRVARFNAEIAALAENRALPLWNFWRQMAAPGVPDQGLGEDGVHPSVLCPPCTAIDFRPAGLRQGYALRNLGALRVLDRLRREVPIGDGR
;
A
#
# COMPACT_ATOMS: atom_id res chain seq x y z
N MET A 1 45.27 13.91 -34.74
CA MET A 1 45.09 13.70 -33.29
C MET A 1 43.63 13.93 -32.97
N ALA A 2 42.88 12.84 -32.78
CA ALA A 2 41.47 12.90 -32.40
C ALA A 2 41.38 12.56 -30.90
N LEU A 3 40.92 13.51 -30.09
CA LEU A 3 40.58 13.28 -28.69
C LEU A 3 39.22 12.54 -28.60
N LEU A 4 39.27 11.29 -28.15
CA LEU A 4 38.10 10.57 -27.70
C LEU A 4 37.73 11.06 -26.28
N ALA A 5 36.60 11.77 -26.17
CA ALA A 5 35.98 12.10 -24.90
C ALA A 5 35.29 10.84 -24.37
N LEU A 6 35.84 10.21 -23.34
CA LEU A 6 35.18 9.18 -22.53
C LEU A 6 34.12 9.86 -21.67
N GLY A 7 32.87 9.76 -22.09
CA GLY A 7 31.73 10.09 -21.27
C GLY A 7 31.57 9.07 -20.16
N SER A 8 31.88 9.47 -18.92
CA SER A 8 31.59 8.69 -17.70
C SER A 8 30.07 8.60 -17.53
N VAL A 9 29.50 7.45 -17.80
CA VAL A 9 28.14 7.10 -17.38
C VAL A 9 28.18 6.86 -15.87
N PHE A 10 27.86 7.87 -15.09
CA PHE A 10 27.56 7.68 -13.67
C PHE A 10 26.26 6.92 -13.56
N SER A 11 26.31 5.59 -13.42
CA SER A 11 25.23 4.81 -12.88
C SER A 11 25.04 5.22 -11.43
N HIS A 12 24.00 6.00 -11.14
CA HIS A 12 23.51 6.19 -9.79
C HIS A 12 22.92 4.85 -9.33
N GLU A 13 23.75 4.01 -8.72
CA GLU A 13 23.26 3.05 -7.74
C GLU A 13 22.79 3.87 -6.55
N ALA A 14 21.47 4.10 -6.42
CA ALA A 14 20.90 4.67 -5.21
C ALA A 14 21.37 3.83 -4.03
N SER A 15 22.13 4.44 -3.14
CA SER A 15 22.72 3.79 -1.98
C SER A 15 21.61 3.15 -1.15
N ALA A 16 21.77 1.90 -0.72
CA ALA A 16 20.81 1.16 0.11
C ALA A 16 20.44 1.87 1.42
N ALA A 17 21.15 2.93 1.79
CA ALA A 17 20.91 3.76 2.98
C ALA A 17 19.93 4.93 2.74
N GLU A 18 19.64 5.30 1.49
CA GLU A 18 18.80 6.49 1.20
C GLU A 18 17.30 6.25 1.34
N TRP A 19 16.80 5.03 1.12
CA TRP A 19 15.38 4.75 1.21
C TRP A 19 14.81 4.90 2.62
N GLU A 20 15.61 4.69 3.67
CA GLU A 20 15.22 4.84 5.08
C GLU A 20 14.85 6.28 5.40
N GLU A 21 15.48 7.24 4.73
CA GLU A 21 15.25 8.68 4.90
C GLU A 21 14.10 9.24 4.04
N LEU A 22 13.55 8.45 3.12
CA LEU A 22 12.40 8.87 2.33
C LEU A 22 11.17 9.15 3.23
N PRO A 23 10.37 10.18 2.92
CA PRO A 23 9.21 10.54 3.72
C PRO A 23 8.21 9.37 3.91
N VAL A 24 7.55 9.32 5.06
CA VAL A 24 6.48 8.35 5.34
C VAL A 24 5.35 8.46 4.31
N VAL A 25 4.91 9.69 4.02
CA VAL A 25 3.89 9.99 3.00
C VAL A 25 4.62 10.47 1.74
N PRO A 26 4.27 9.95 0.56
CA PRO A 26 4.98 10.29 -0.68
C PRO A 26 4.95 11.79 -0.96
N VAL A 27 6.09 12.31 -1.44
CA VAL A 27 6.15 13.62 -2.09
C VAL A 27 5.86 13.40 -3.57
N LEU A 28 4.80 14.04 -4.07
CA LEU A 28 4.38 13.92 -5.46
C LEU A 28 5.01 15.06 -6.27
N GLY A 29 6.22 14.82 -6.79
CA GLY A 29 6.85 15.77 -7.72
C GLY A 29 6.15 15.80 -9.09
N PRO A 30 6.45 16.80 -9.93
CA PRO A 30 5.75 16.98 -11.23
C PRO A 30 5.79 15.74 -12.14
N VAL A 31 6.89 14.99 -12.14
CA VAL A 31 7.02 13.74 -12.94
C VAL A 31 6.04 12.67 -12.45
N VAL A 32 5.93 12.51 -11.12
CA VAL A 32 5.00 11.56 -10.51
C VAL A 32 3.57 11.99 -10.81
N VAL A 33 3.20 13.25 -10.52
CA VAL A 33 1.86 13.79 -10.80
C VAL A 33 1.48 13.57 -12.25
N GLY A 34 2.32 13.99 -13.21
CA GLY A 34 2.03 13.82 -14.64
C GLY A 34 1.95 12.34 -15.10
N HIS A 35 2.59 11.40 -14.39
CA HIS A 35 2.38 9.98 -14.60
C HIS A 35 1.02 9.54 -14.06
N LEU A 36 0.67 9.96 -12.83
CA LEU A 36 -0.59 9.58 -12.18
C LEU A 36 -1.82 10.15 -12.90
N GLU A 37 -1.74 11.36 -13.44
CA GLU A 37 -2.81 11.94 -14.29
C GLU A 37 -3.14 11.04 -15.47
N LYS A 38 -2.12 10.50 -16.17
CA LYS A 38 -2.33 9.55 -17.27
C LYS A 38 -2.96 8.23 -16.80
N VAL A 39 -2.68 7.81 -15.57
CA VAL A 39 -3.32 6.64 -14.95
C VAL A 39 -4.79 6.95 -14.65
N VAL A 40 -5.08 8.10 -14.07
CA VAL A 40 -6.45 8.56 -13.79
C VAL A 40 -7.27 8.69 -15.08
N ASP A 41 -6.75 9.38 -16.10
CA ASP A 41 -7.41 9.52 -17.41
C ASP A 41 -7.77 8.16 -18.04
N ARG A 42 -6.89 7.14 -17.84
CA ARG A 42 -7.19 5.76 -18.25
C ARG A 42 -8.29 5.16 -17.41
N GLY A 43 -8.25 5.36 -16.09
CA GLY A 43 -9.24 4.86 -15.15
C GLY A 43 -10.63 5.41 -15.43
N GLU A 44 -10.75 6.68 -15.74
CA GLU A 44 -12.02 7.31 -16.13
C GLU A 44 -12.63 6.64 -17.35
N ARG A 45 -11.81 6.35 -18.39
CA ARG A 45 -12.27 5.61 -19.57
C ARG A 45 -12.71 4.17 -19.28
N PHE A 46 -12.19 3.57 -18.21
CA PHE A 46 -12.57 2.22 -17.76
C PHE A 46 -13.69 2.22 -16.72
N GLY A 47 -14.21 3.40 -16.35
CA GLY A 47 -15.25 3.55 -15.35
C GLY A 47 -14.76 3.34 -13.91
N ASN A 48 -13.46 3.59 -13.64
CA ASN A 48 -12.94 3.55 -12.29
C ASN A 48 -13.61 4.60 -11.41
N ARG A 49 -13.87 4.24 -10.18
CA ARG A 49 -14.67 5.01 -9.22
C ARG A 49 -13.74 5.84 -8.32
N PRO A 50 -13.83 7.19 -8.36
CA PRO A 50 -12.90 8.08 -7.63
C PRO A 50 -12.81 7.79 -6.13
N GLY A 51 -13.93 7.59 -5.45
CA GLY A 51 -14.02 7.32 -4.01
C GLY A 51 -13.82 5.85 -3.63
N VAL A 52 -13.20 5.03 -4.49
CA VAL A 52 -12.94 3.62 -4.22
C VAL A 52 -11.46 3.31 -4.27
N PHE A 53 -10.96 2.60 -3.24
CA PHE A 53 -9.62 2.03 -3.27
C PHE A 53 -9.63 0.53 -2.99
N ALA A 54 -8.64 -0.17 -3.55
CA ALA A 54 -8.36 -1.58 -3.30
C ALA A 54 -7.24 -1.76 -2.26
N LYS A 55 -7.25 -2.90 -1.57
CA LYS A 55 -6.19 -3.36 -0.67
C LYS A 55 -5.61 -4.65 -1.25
N ILE A 56 -4.31 -4.65 -1.54
CA ILE A 56 -3.59 -5.76 -2.18
C ILE A 56 -2.38 -6.10 -1.31
N GLY A 57 -2.25 -7.37 -0.91
CA GLY A 57 -1.14 -7.77 -0.05
C GLY A 57 -1.32 -9.10 0.68
N ASP A 58 -0.55 -9.23 1.75
CA ASP A 58 -0.48 -10.42 2.60
C ASP A 58 -1.35 -10.33 3.87
N SER A 59 -1.02 -11.12 4.91
CA SER A 59 -1.70 -11.15 6.21
C SER A 59 -1.81 -9.78 6.88
N ILE A 60 -0.79 -8.93 6.74
CA ILE A 60 -0.79 -7.59 7.34
C ILE A 60 -1.85 -6.71 6.66
N THR A 61 -2.08 -6.90 5.37
CA THR A 61 -3.09 -6.18 4.58
C THR A 61 -4.49 -6.79 4.74
N ALA A 62 -4.60 -8.11 4.86
CA ALA A 62 -5.86 -8.82 5.10
C ALA A 62 -6.38 -8.64 6.53
N SER A 63 -5.51 -8.27 7.47
CA SER A 63 -5.85 -8.14 8.89
C SER A 63 -7.10 -7.29 9.14
N PRO A 64 -8.01 -7.75 10.02
CA PRO A 64 -9.15 -6.95 10.45
C PRO A 64 -8.75 -5.64 11.16
N SER A 65 -7.51 -5.52 11.63
CA SER A 65 -6.98 -4.29 12.19
C SER A 65 -6.52 -3.28 11.15
N PHE A 66 -6.38 -3.68 9.86
CA PHE A 66 -6.02 -2.77 8.78
C PHE A 66 -7.26 -2.15 8.14
N LEU A 67 -7.55 -0.91 8.49
CA LEU A 67 -8.60 -0.04 7.95
C LEU A 67 -10.05 -0.51 8.21
N GLN A 68 -10.32 -1.80 8.47
CA GLN A 68 -11.69 -2.33 8.47
C GLN A 68 -12.63 -1.57 9.41
N ALA A 69 -12.18 -1.24 10.62
CA ALA A 69 -13.00 -0.50 11.58
C ALA A 69 -13.39 0.90 11.09
N LEU A 70 -12.60 1.54 10.23
CA LEU A 70 -12.92 2.84 9.63
C LEU A 70 -14.14 2.78 8.71
N GLY A 71 -14.50 1.61 8.25
CA GLY A 71 -15.68 1.41 7.39
C GLY A 71 -17.02 1.64 8.09
N CYS A 72 -17.07 1.52 9.43
CA CYS A 72 -18.33 1.63 10.19
C CYS A 72 -18.17 2.24 11.60
N GLN A 73 -16.95 2.60 12.00
CA GLN A 73 -16.70 3.23 13.30
C GLN A 73 -15.99 4.57 13.13
N SER A 74 -16.32 5.52 13.97
CA SER A 74 -15.66 6.83 13.98
C SER A 74 -14.29 6.74 14.63
N PRO A 75 -13.20 7.11 13.93
CA PRO A 75 -11.87 7.14 14.50
C PRO A 75 -11.70 8.30 15.50
N ARG A 76 -10.76 8.10 16.42
CA ARG A 76 -10.28 9.17 17.30
C ARG A 76 -9.14 9.90 16.62
N LEU A 77 -9.47 10.92 15.83
CA LEU A 77 -8.50 11.61 14.96
C LEU A 77 -7.41 12.38 15.73
N GLY A 78 -7.71 12.90 16.93
CA GLY A 78 -6.73 13.71 17.67
C GLY A 78 -6.32 14.95 16.86
N ALA A 79 -5.02 15.09 16.61
CA ALA A 79 -4.44 16.19 15.81
C ALA A 79 -4.69 16.05 14.29
N TRP A 80 -5.33 14.99 13.82
CA TRP A 80 -5.51 14.63 12.39
C TRP A 80 -6.93 14.89 11.89
N SER A 81 -7.60 15.89 12.45
CA SER A 81 -9.00 16.23 12.11
C SER A 81 -9.21 16.59 10.64
N GLU A 82 -8.18 17.06 9.96
CA GLU A 82 -8.15 17.37 8.52
C GLU A 82 -8.39 16.15 7.63
N LEU A 83 -8.12 14.93 8.13
CA LEU A 83 -8.36 13.69 7.40
C LEU A 83 -9.84 13.29 7.30
N ARG A 84 -10.75 14.01 7.99
CA ARG A 84 -12.20 13.72 7.97
C ARG A 84 -12.75 13.67 6.54
N GLY A 85 -12.42 14.68 5.71
CA GLY A 85 -12.89 14.72 4.33
C GLY A 85 -12.41 13.55 3.48
N THR A 86 -11.23 13.00 3.78
CA THR A 86 -10.69 11.81 3.10
C THR A 86 -11.40 10.53 3.56
N LEU A 87 -11.70 10.44 4.87
CA LEU A 87 -12.51 9.34 5.42
C LEU A 87 -13.89 9.30 4.77
N GLU A 88 -14.56 10.44 4.67
CA GLU A 88 -15.88 10.55 4.05
C GLU A 88 -15.84 10.22 2.56
N PHE A 89 -14.86 10.76 1.82
CA PHE A 89 -14.72 10.55 0.37
C PHE A 89 -14.58 9.07 0.00
N PHE A 90 -13.66 8.34 0.66
CA PHE A 90 -13.44 6.92 0.40
C PHE A 90 -14.39 5.98 1.16
N GLY A 91 -15.15 6.48 2.13
CA GLY A 91 -16.14 5.71 2.89
C GLY A 91 -17.55 5.76 2.29
N ALA A 92 -17.84 6.74 1.44
CA ALA A 92 -19.18 6.97 0.90
C ALA A 92 -19.63 5.90 -0.12
N ALA A 93 -18.69 5.35 -0.89
CA ALA A 93 -19.00 4.43 -1.97
C ALA A 93 -19.21 3.00 -1.46
N ALA A 94 -20.40 2.44 -1.65
CA ALA A 94 -20.63 1.02 -1.43
C ALA A 94 -19.85 0.19 -2.46
N VAL A 95 -19.27 -0.94 -2.01
CA VAL A 95 -18.54 -1.89 -2.85
C VAL A 95 -19.06 -3.33 -2.61
N PRO A 96 -18.85 -4.27 -3.54
CA PRO A 96 -19.19 -5.67 -3.32
C PRO A 96 -18.53 -6.19 -2.04
N ARG A 97 -19.14 -7.14 -1.35
CA ARG A 97 -18.52 -7.77 -0.18
C ARG A 97 -17.27 -8.54 -0.61
N GLY A 98 -16.28 -8.59 0.28
CA GLY A 98 -15.03 -9.32 0.07
C GLY A 98 -15.14 -10.80 0.45
N SER A 99 -13.97 -11.45 0.52
CA SER A 99 -13.83 -12.88 0.78
C SER A 99 -14.15 -13.33 2.22
N GLU A 100 -14.17 -12.40 3.17
CA GLU A 100 -14.42 -12.68 4.60
C GLU A 100 -15.67 -11.93 5.11
N GLU A 101 -16.23 -12.40 6.24
CA GLU A 101 -17.30 -11.72 6.93
C GLU A 101 -16.86 -10.33 7.35
N ALA A 102 -17.43 -9.31 6.70
CA ALA A 102 -17.19 -7.95 7.04
C ALA A 102 -17.72 -7.67 8.46
N ARG A 103 -16.88 -7.14 9.34
CA ARG A 103 -17.28 -6.68 10.70
C ARG A 103 -18.26 -5.51 10.67
N CYS A 104 -18.42 -4.89 9.51
CA CYS A 104 -19.35 -3.81 9.27
C CYS A 104 -20.54 -4.28 8.46
N SER A 105 -21.73 -3.79 8.76
CA SER A 105 -22.94 -4.04 7.98
C SER A 105 -22.86 -3.47 6.56
N VAL A 106 -22.11 -2.36 6.39
CA VAL A 106 -21.86 -1.71 5.10
C VAL A 106 -20.51 -2.14 4.58
N SER A 107 -20.43 -2.54 3.30
CA SER A 107 -19.19 -2.81 2.60
C SER A 107 -18.75 -1.57 1.82
N ASN A 108 -17.60 -1.02 2.19
CA ASN A 108 -16.91 0.07 1.50
C ASN A 108 -15.41 -0.25 1.40
N SER A 109 -14.62 0.62 0.77
CA SER A 109 -13.19 0.38 0.57
C SER A 109 -12.41 0.09 1.86
N TYR A 110 -12.82 0.68 2.99
CA TYR A 110 -12.19 0.43 4.29
C TYR A 110 -12.53 -0.95 4.84
N SER A 111 -13.82 -1.29 4.92
CA SER A 111 -14.31 -2.51 5.57
C SER A 111 -14.08 -3.78 4.76
N ARG A 112 -13.97 -3.67 3.42
CA ARG A 112 -13.78 -4.82 2.54
C ARG A 112 -12.43 -5.49 2.74
N VAL A 113 -12.39 -6.81 2.81
CA VAL A 113 -11.19 -7.65 2.56
C VAL A 113 -11.28 -8.17 1.14
N GLY A 114 -10.31 -7.79 0.30
CA GLY A 114 -10.30 -8.12 -1.11
C GLY A 114 -9.78 -9.53 -1.39
N VAL A 115 -10.11 -10.06 -2.57
CA VAL A 115 -9.59 -11.35 -3.06
C VAL A 115 -8.08 -11.32 -3.34
N ALA A 116 -7.48 -10.14 -3.42
CA ALA A 116 -6.04 -9.94 -3.59
C ALA A 116 -5.30 -9.58 -2.28
N ALA A 117 -5.94 -9.79 -1.12
CA ALA A 117 -5.34 -9.60 0.19
C ALA A 117 -5.52 -10.88 1.02
N VAL A 118 -4.51 -11.77 1.01
CA VAL A 118 -4.61 -13.11 1.59
C VAL A 118 -3.41 -13.39 2.50
N PRO A 119 -3.63 -13.93 3.72
CA PRO A 119 -2.56 -14.31 4.63
C PRO A 119 -1.58 -15.31 3.98
N GLY A 120 -0.29 -15.11 4.24
CA GLY A 120 0.78 -15.99 3.74
C GLY A 120 1.21 -15.73 2.29
N TRP A 121 0.48 -14.88 1.55
CA TRP A 121 0.81 -14.62 0.15
C TRP A 121 2.09 -13.81 -0.02
N ARG A 122 2.78 -14.15 -1.10
CA ARG A 122 3.91 -13.43 -1.70
C ARG A 122 3.42 -12.63 -2.89
N ALA A 123 4.23 -11.72 -3.40
CA ALA A 123 3.85 -10.92 -4.57
C ALA A 123 3.48 -11.77 -5.80
N VAL A 124 4.13 -12.92 -6.00
CA VAL A 124 3.85 -13.84 -7.10
C VAL A 124 2.48 -14.51 -6.97
N ASP A 125 2.03 -14.80 -5.75
CA ASP A 125 0.76 -15.50 -5.51
C ASP A 125 -0.44 -14.64 -5.96
N ALA A 126 -0.35 -13.31 -5.83
CA ALA A 126 -1.35 -12.36 -6.31
C ALA A 126 -1.45 -12.29 -7.85
N LEU A 127 -0.47 -12.85 -8.56
CA LEU A 127 -0.43 -12.96 -10.02
C LEU A 127 -0.98 -14.30 -10.54
N ALA A 128 -1.25 -15.24 -9.63
CA ALA A 128 -1.82 -16.53 -9.98
C ALA A 128 -3.32 -16.41 -10.31
N PRO A 129 -3.83 -17.23 -11.24
CA PRO A 129 -5.25 -17.27 -11.55
C PRO A 129 -6.04 -17.81 -10.36
N LEU A 130 -7.20 -17.20 -10.10
CA LEU A 130 -8.16 -17.66 -9.09
C LEU A 130 -9.12 -18.68 -9.66
N GLU A 131 -9.54 -19.63 -8.81
CA GLU A 131 -10.64 -20.57 -9.11
C GLU A 131 -11.98 -20.03 -8.61
N SER A 132 -11.97 -19.14 -7.62
CA SER A 132 -13.14 -18.59 -6.93
C SER A 132 -12.88 -17.13 -6.52
N PRO A 133 -13.90 -16.26 -6.50
CA PRO A 133 -15.31 -16.52 -6.88
C PRO A 133 -15.50 -16.70 -8.40
N PRO A 134 -16.65 -17.14 -8.89
CA PRO A 134 -16.89 -17.42 -10.32
C PRO A 134 -16.54 -16.27 -11.25
N GLU A 135 -16.77 -15.03 -10.84
CA GLU A 135 -16.45 -13.81 -11.61
C GLU A 135 -14.95 -13.62 -11.81
N CYS A 136 -14.13 -14.30 -11.01
CA CYS A 136 -12.67 -14.23 -11.01
C CYS A 136 -12.01 -15.43 -11.67
N GLN A 137 -12.77 -16.43 -12.09
CA GLN A 137 -12.22 -17.68 -12.59
C GLN A 137 -11.23 -17.46 -13.75
N GLY A 138 -10.00 -17.93 -13.55
CA GLY A 138 -8.92 -17.78 -14.52
C GLY A 138 -8.23 -16.42 -14.54
N LEU A 139 -8.71 -15.43 -13.79
CA LEU A 139 -8.06 -14.13 -13.64
C LEU A 139 -7.02 -14.15 -12.52
N PRO A 140 -5.87 -13.46 -12.68
CA PRO A 140 -5.00 -13.14 -11.55
C PRO A 140 -5.78 -12.42 -10.43
N ALA A 141 -5.47 -12.74 -9.18
CA ALA A 141 -6.18 -12.16 -8.03
C ALA A 141 -6.19 -10.62 -8.06
N VAL A 142 -5.07 -10.01 -8.43
CA VAL A 142 -4.98 -8.54 -8.62
C VAL A 142 -5.98 -8.07 -9.67
N SER A 143 -6.03 -8.73 -10.84
CA SER A 143 -6.94 -8.34 -11.93
C SER A 143 -8.41 -8.50 -11.54
N CYS A 144 -8.72 -9.57 -10.80
CA CYS A 144 -10.07 -9.78 -10.30
C CYS A 144 -10.49 -8.68 -9.30
N GLU A 145 -9.65 -8.34 -8.32
CA GLU A 145 -9.98 -7.29 -7.35
C GLU A 145 -10.23 -5.94 -8.03
N LEU A 146 -9.42 -5.61 -9.05
CA LEU A 146 -9.59 -4.38 -9.84
C LEU A 146 -10.91 -4.40 -10.64
N GLN A 147 -11.26 -5.55 -11.23
CA GLN A 147 -12.51 -5.72 -11.97
C GLN A 147 -13.74 -5.63 -11.07
N LEU A 148 -13.69 -6.19 -9.86
CA LEU A 148 -14.80 -6.15 -8.90
C LEU A 148 -15.05 -4.74 -8.35
N LEU A 149 -13.99 -3.95 -8.18
CA LEU A 149 -14.07 -2.66 -7.48
C LEU A 149 -14.07 -1.46 -8.40
N HIS A 150 -13.42 -1.53 -9.56
CA HIS A 150 -13.09 -0.36 -10.40
C HIS A 150 -12.45 0.77 -9.57
N PRO A 151 -11.37 0.53 -8.84
CA PRO A 151 -10.84 1.49 -7.89
C PRO A 151 -9.98 2.56 -8.56
N SER A 152 -9.95 3.76 -7.99
CA SER A 152 -9.01 4.82 -8.41
C SER A 152 -7.61 4.61 -7.86
N VAL A 153 -7.48 3.98 -6.69
CA VAL A 153 -6.22 3.75 -5.97
C VAL A 153 -6.13 2.30 -5.50
N ALA A 154 -4.93 1.73 -5.47
CA ALA A 154 -4.64 0.46 -4.80
C ALA A 154 -3.48 0.62 -3.81
N LEU A 155 -3.71 0.26 -2.55
CA LEU A 155 -2.68 0.18 -1.52
C LEU A 155 -2.05 -1.21 -1.58
N ILE A 156 -0.76 -1.28 -1.94
CA ILE A 156 -0.05 -2.54 -2.23
C ILE A 156 1.06 -2.74 -1.21
N MET A 157 1.07 -3.89 -0.50
CA MET A 157 2.19 -4.31 0.33
C MET A 157 2.38 -5.81 0.27
N PHE A 158 3.50 -6.22 -0.29
CA PHE A 158 4.08 -7.56 -0.25
C PHE A 158 5.53 -7.47 0.19
N GLY A 159 6.15 -8.60 0.46
CA GLY A 159 7.56 -8.72 0.80
C GLY A 159 7.80 -9.41 2.15
N THR A 160 6.83 -9.38 3.07
CA THR A 160 6.97 -9.97 4.41
C THR A 160 7.14 -11.50 4.35
N ASN A 161 6.44 -12.17 3.45
CA ASN A 161 6.60 -13.61 3.20
C ASN A 161 7.65 -13.90 2.12
N ASP A 162 7.74 -13.03 1.09
CA ASP A 162 8.72 -13.17 0.02
C ASP A 162 10.16 -13.21 0.55
N LEU A 163 10.48 -12.45 1.60
CA LEU A 163 11.82 -12.40 2.17
C LEU A 163 12.26 -13.73 2.82
N GLU A 164 11.38 -14.69 2.99
CA GLU A 164 11.74 -16.02 3.50
C GLU A 164 12.33 -16.90 2.39
N ASP A 165 11.74 -16.86 1.18
CA ASP A 165 12.02 -17.78 0.09
C ASP A 165 12.75 -17.16 -1.11
N PHE A 166 12.53 -15.86 -1.40
CA PHE A 166 13.01 -15.21 -2.62
C PHE A 166 14.19 -14.26 -2.38
N SER A 167 14.95 -14.01 -3.46
CA SER A 167 15.86 -12.87 -3.50
C SER A 167 15.08 -11.56 -3.67
N ALA A 168 15.69 -10.44 -3.25
CA ALA A 168 15.07 -9.12 -3.42
C ALA A 168 14.83 -8.75 -4.90
N VAL A 169 15.66 -9.28 -5.82
CA VAL A 169 15.51 -9.08 -7.27
C VAL A 169 14.29 -9.83 -7.82
N GLU A 170 14.07 -11.08 -7.42
CA GLU A 170 12.88 -11.87 -7.80
C GLU A 170 11.62 -11.20 -7.27
N PHE A 171 11.62 -10.84 -5.99
CA PHE A 171 10.53 -10.08 -5.38
C PHE A 171 10.22 -8.78 -6.15
N ARG A 172 11.25 -7.96 -6.46
CA ARG A 172 11.05 -6.72 -7.25
C ARG A 172 10.40 -6.99 -8.59
N ARG A 173 10.82 -8.06 -9.29
CA ARG A 173 10.22 -8.45 -10.58
C ARG A 173 8.72 -8.69 -10.44
N ASP A 174 8.30 -9.43 -9.41
CA ASP A 174 6.91 -9.80 -9.22
C ASP A 174 6.07 -8.62 -8.70
N LEU A 175 6.59 -7.80 -7.78
CA LEU A 175 5.96 -6.55 -7.37
C LEU A 175 5.80 -5.56 -8.55
N ALA A 176 6.78 -5.52 -9.45
CA ALA A 176 6.70 -4.71 -10.67
C ALA A 176 5.60 -5.20 -11.64
N ARG A 177 5.31 -6.51 -11.67
CA ARG A 177 4.19 -7.07 -12.44
C ARG A 177 2.85 -6.70 -11.81
N VAL A 178 2.72 -6.83 -10.48
CA VAL A 178 1.54 -6.39 -9.72
C VAL A 178 1.25 -4.91 -10.00
N SER A 179 2.24 -4.04 -9.79
CA SER A 179 2.08 -2.59 -10.00
C SER A 179 1.71 -2.23 -11.44
N ARG A 180 2.23 -2.98 -12.42
CA ARG A 180 1.90 -2.78 -13.83
C ARG A 180 0.45 -3.16 -14.15
N LEU A 181 -0.05 -4.28 -13.63
CA LEU A 181 -1.46 -4.67 -13.77
C LEU A 181 -2.37 -3.58 -13.21
N VAL A 182 -2.05 -3.07 -12.02
CA VAL A 182 -2.81 -2.00 -11.38
C VAL A 182 -2.80 -0.72 -12.23
N SER A 183 -1.63 -0.24 -12.67
CA SER A 183 -1.54 0.96 -13.54
C SER A 183 -2.25 0.77 -14.87
N SER A 184 -2.17 -0.44 -15.45
CA SER A 184 -2.81 -0.74 -16.75
C SER A 184 -4.34 -0.74 -16.66
N ALA A 185 -4.89 -1.07 -15.49
CA ALA A 185 -6.32 -0.95 -15.18
C ALA A 185 -6.77 0.48 -14.88
N GLY A 186 -5.89 1.48 -14.98
CA GLY A 186 -6.22 2.87 -14.68
C GLY A 186 -6.35 3.16 -13.18
N THR A 187 -5.75 2.34 -12.35
CA THR A 187 -5.73 2.47 -10.89
C THR A 187 -4.34 2.93 -10.43
N ILE A 188 -4.26 3.90 -9.55
CA ILE A 188 -2.99 4.40 -8.99
C ILE A 188 -2.40 3.36 -8.05
N PRO A 189 -1.22 2.74 -8.36
CA PRO A 189 -0.58 1.81 -7.44
C PRO A 189 0.26 2.58 -6.40
N VAL A 190 -0.12 2.51 -5.14
CA VAL A 190 0.70 2.95 -4.02
C VAL A 190 1.49 1.75 -3.52
N VAL A 191 2.80 1.75 -3.67
CA VAL A 191 3.65 0.68 -3.13
C VAL A 191 4.14 1.05 -1.74
N SER A 192 4.10 0.10 -0.81
CA SER A 192 4.51 0.29 0.58
C SER A 192 5.78 -0.48 0.88
N THR A 193 6.71 0.11 1.63
CA THR A 193 7.77 -0.64 2.28
C THR A 193 7.18 -1.63 3.29
N ILE A 194 7.88 -2.76 3.53
CA ILE A 194 7.49 -3.74 4.54
C ILE A 194 7.98 -3.30 5.94
N PRO A 195 7.28 -3.72 7.01
CA PRO A 195 7.65 -3.35 8.37
C PRO A 195 9.01 -3.90 8.78
N PRO A 196 9.60 -3.41 9.89
CA PRO A 196 10.80 -4.00 10.48
C PRO A 196 10.64 -5.49 10.79
N ARG A 197 11.74 -6.25 10.72
CA ARG A 197 11.87 -7.64 11.16
C ARG A 197 13.19 -7.73 11.94
N PRO A 198 13.19 -7.40 13.25
CA PRO A 198 14.43 -7.18 14.00
C PRO A 198 15.28 -8.45 14.20
N ARG A 199 14.69 -9.63 14.09
CA ARG A 199 15.41 -10.91 14.25
C ARG A 199 16.27 -11.24 13.02
N GLN A 200 17.53 -11.63 13.25
CA GLN A 200 18.39 -12.13 12.19
C GLN A 200 17.90 -13.48 11.64
N PRO A 201 18.09 -13.77 10.33
CA PRO A 201 18.75 -12.93 9.30
C PRO A 201 17.82 -11.90 8.64
N PHE A 202 16.59 -11.78 9.09
CA PHE A 202 15.52 -11.03 8.39
C PHE A 202 15.76 -9.51 8.39
N SER A 203 16.38 -8.93 9.42
CA SER A 203 16.62 -7.48 9.48
C SER A 203 17.42 -6.97 8.28
N GLN A 204 18.48 -7.68 7.87
CA GLN A 204 19.26 -7.33 6.68
C GLN A 204 18.49 -7.56 5.39
N ARG A 205 17.66 -8.60 5.34
CA ARG A 205 16.82 -8.88 4.17
C ARG A 205 15.75 -7.81 3.97
N VAL A 206 15.09 -7.36 5.07
CA VAL A 206 14.13 -6.24 5.02
C VAL A 206 14.74 -4.99 4.38
N ALA A 207 15.97 -4.62 4.78
CA ALA A 207 16.65 -3.47 4.20
C ALA A 207 16.81 -3.59 2.68
N ARG A 208 17.24 -4.75 2.19
CA ARG A 208 17.38 -5.02 0.74
C ARG A 208 16.05 -4.99 0.02
N PHE A 209 15.00 -5.58 0.58
CA PHE A 209 13.66 -5.60 -0.01
C PHE A 209 13.06 -4.18 -0.08
N ASN A 210 13.19 -3.41 0.99
CA ASN A 210 12.71 -2.03 1.01
C ASN A 210 13.48 -1.13 0.04
N ALA A 211 14.79 -1.33 -0.14
CA ALA A 211 15.57 -0.66 -1.18
C ALA A 211 15.03 -0.97 -2.59
N GLU A 212 14.68 -2.23 -2.87
CA GLU A 212 14.09 -2.62 -4.17
C GLU A 212 12.67 -2.06 -4.36
N ILE A 213 11.86 -1.95 -3.29
CA ILE A 213 10.55 -1.28 -3.35
C ILE A 213 10.73 0.21 -3.69
N ALA A 214 11.66 0.89 -3.03
CA ALA A 214 11.94 2.30 -3.27
C ALA A 214 12.47 2.55 -4.68
N ALA A 215 13.41 1.74 -5.14
CA ALA A 215 13.93 1.81 -6.52
C ALA A 215 12.84 1.53 -7.57
N LEU A 216 11.92 0.59 -7.31
CA LEU A 216 10.77 0.35 -8.18
C LEU A 216 9.85 1.57 -8.25
N ALA A 217 9.54 2.19 -7.09
CA ALA A 217 8.69 3.37 -7.03
C ALA A 217 9.31 4.54 -7.81
N GLU A 218 10.59 4.82 -7.60
CA GLU A 218 11.32 5.86 -8.32
C GLU A 218 11.34 5.60 -9.83
N ASN A 219 11.79 4.42 -10.26
CA ASN A 219 11.93 4.06 -11.67
C ASN A 219 10.62 4.07 -12.46
N ARG A 220 9.49 3.98 -11.77
CA ARG A 220 8.15 3.94 -12.38
C ARG A 220 7.28 5.14 -12.03
N ALA A 221 7.84 6.13 -11.36
CA ALA A 221 7.13 7.32 -10.88
C ALA A 221 5.86 6.95 -10.08
N LEU A 222 5.97 5.99 -9.14
CA LEU A 222 4.89 5.55 -8.28
C LEU A 222 4.95 6.21 -6.91
N PRO A 223 3.81 6.47 -6.26
CA PRO A 223 3.78 6.88 -4.87
C PRO A 223 4.36 5.80 -3.95
N LEU A 224 5.40 6.14 -3.18
CA LEU A 224 5.98 5.27 -2.16
C LEU A 224 5.45 5.63 -0.78
N TRP A 225 4.80 4.70 -0.12
CA TRP A 225 4.48 4.79 1.30
C TRP A 225 5.59 4.14 2.13
N ASN A 226 6.42 4.95 2.80
CA ASN A 226 7.49 4.43 3.65
C ASN A 226 6.96 4.03 5.03
N PHE A 227 6.25 2.91 5.07
CA PHE A 227 5.67 2.36 6.29
C PHE A 227 6.74 1.90 7.29
N TRP A 228 7.86 1.38 6.81
CA TRP A 228 9.00 1.01 7.66
C TRP A 228 9.46 2.19 8.53
N ARG A 229 9.71 3.35 7.90
CA ARG A 229 10.13 4.55 8.61
C ARG A 229 9.12 4.99 9.68
N GLN A 230 7.84 4.82 9.40
CA GLN A 230 6.78 5.16 10.34
C GLN A 230 6.83 4.28 11.59
N MET A 231 7.11 2.98 11.42
CA MET A 231 7.22 2.03 12.53
C MET A 231 8.55 2.14 13.26
N ALA A 232 9.64 2.39 12.55
CA ALA A 232 10.99 2.56 13.12
C ALA A 232 11.20 3.93 13.79
N ALA A 233 10.18 4.80 13.81
CA ALA A 233 10.29 6.14 14.38
C ALA A 233 10.62 6.09 15.89
N PRO A 234 11.44 7.03 16.41
CA PRO A 234 11.74 7.10 17.83
C PRO A 234 10.47 7.19 18.70
N GLY A 235 10.43 6.43 19.78
CA GLY A 235 9.30 6.39 20.72
C GLY A 235 8.15 5.43 20.35
N VAL A 236 8.26 4.72 19.23
CA VAL A 236 7.36 3.60 18.89
C VAL A 236 7.89 2.33 19.60
N PRO A 237 7.14 1.76 20.57
CA PRO A 237 7.59 0.56 21.26
C PRO A 237 7.75 -0.61 20.31
N ASP A 238 8.79 -1.41 20.47
CA ASP A 238 9.07 -2.63 19.72
C ASP A 238 8.95 -2.42 18.20
N GLN A 239 9.27 -1.21 17.72
CA GLN A 239 9.10 -0.80 16.32
C GLN A 239 7.67 -1.04 15.81
N GLY A 240 6.66 -0.91 16.68
CA GLY A 240 5.25 -1.12 16.34
C GLY A 240 4.86 -2.57 16.06
N LEU A 241 5.71 -3.55 16.40
CA LEU A 241 5.44 -4.97 16.17
C LEU A 241 4.72 -5.61 17.34
N GLY A 242 3.94 -6.65 17.05
CA GLY A 242 3.37 -7.55 18.02
C GLY A 242 4.40 -8.57 18.54
N GLU A 243 3.95 -9.48 19.41
CA GLU A 243 4.82 -10.49 20.05
C GLU A 243 5.49 -11.44 19.07
N ASP A 244 4.86 -11.68 17.91
CA ASP A 244 5.41 -12.52 16.85
C ASP A 244 6.60 -11.88 16.12
N GLY A 245 6.82 -10.56 16.29
CA GLY A 245 7.88 -9.81 15.63
C GLY A 245 7.71 -9.68 14.11
N VAL A 246 6.51 -9.88 13.59
CA VAL A 246 6.13 -9.83 12.17
C VAL A 246 4.99 -8.86 11.92
N HIS A 247 3.87 -9.09 12.58
CA HIS A 247 2.67 -8.29 12.40
C HIS A 247 2.72 -7.01 13.22
N PRO A 248 2.14 -5.90 12.71
CA PRO A 248 1.97 -4.69 13.51
C PRO A 248 1.17 -4.96 14.78
N SER A 249 1.55 -4.33 15.88
CA SER A 249 0.88 -4.47 17.17
C SER A 249 -0.51 -3.84 17.19
N VAL A 250 -1.40 -4.40 18.04
CA VAL A 250 -2.71 -3.84 18.39
C VAL A 250 -3.13 -4.34 19.76
N LEU A 251 -3.53 -3.45 20.68
CA LEU A 251 -3.89 -3.85 22.04
C LEU A 251 -5.26 -4.52 22.15
N CYS A 252 -6.22 -4.05 21.38
CA CYS A 252 -7.60 -4.53 21.42
C CYS A 252 -8.11 -4.58 19.98
N PRO A 253 -7.97 -5.73 19.30
CA PRO A 253 -8.41 -5.80 17.91
C PRO A 253 -9.94 -5.69 17.79
N PRO A 254 -10.48 -4.75 17.00
CA PRO A 254 -9.78 -3.70 16.23
C PRO A 254 -9.75 -2.33 16.91
N CYS A 255 -10.15 -2.21 18.19
CA CYS A 255 -10.56 -0.93 18.79
C CYS A 255 -9.45 0.12 18.89
N THR A 256 -8.18 -0.26 19.08
CA THR A 256 -7.08 0.71 19.11
C THR A 256 -6.52 1.05 17.73
N ALA A 257 -6.83 0.25 16.71
CA ALA A 257 -6.32 0.46 15.36
C ALA A 257 -6.82 1.76 14.70
N ILE A 258 -7.86 2.38 15.25
CA ILE A 258 -8.44 3.65 14.77
C ILE A 258 -8.33 4.79 15.80
N ASP A 259 -7.46 4.65 16.79
CA ASP A 259 -7.12 5.73 17.72
C ASP A 259 -5.81 6.40 17.29
N PHE A 260 -5.92 7.59 16.67
CA PHE A 260 -4.78 8.36 16.16
C PHE A 260 -4.27 9.43 17.14
N ARG A 261 -4.67 9.34 18.40
CA ARG A 261 -4.08 10.13 19.48
C ARG A 261 -2.72 9.52 19.90
N PRO A 262 -1.86 10.26 20.62
CA PRO A 262 -0.51 9.79 20.97
C PRO A 262 -0.47 8.40 21.61
N ALA A 263 -1.45 8.06 22.47
CA ALA A 263 -1.52 6.74 23.09
C ALA A 263 -1.81 5.60 22.09
N GLY A 264 -2.72 5.81 21.14
CA GLY A 264 -3.04 4.84 20.10
C GLY A 264 -1.90 4.67 19.10
N LEU A 265 -1.22 5.76 18.74
CA LEU A 265 -0.09 5.76 17.81
C LEU A 265 1.19 5.07 18.33
N ARG A 266 1.14 4.50 19.52
CA ARG A 266 2.15 3.55 20.02
C ARG A 266 1.97 2.13 19.44
N GLN A 267 0.88 1.88 18.71
CA GLN A 267 0.51 0.59 18.10
C GLN A 267 0.73 0.60 16.60
N GLY A 268 1.31 -0.46 16.07
CA GLY A 268 1.69 -0.56 14.66
C GLY A 268 0.50 -0.47 13.70
N TYR A 269 -0.66 -1.08 14.03
CA TYR A 269 -1.83 -0.95 13.16
C TYR A 269 -2.46 0.45 13.20
N ALA A 270 -2.40 1.17 14.32
CA ALA A 270 -2.85 2.57 14.35
C ALA A 270 -1.95 3.46 13.49
N LEU A 271 -0.62 3.25 13.57
CA LEU A 271 0.34 3.91 12.69
C LEU A 271 0.05 3.59 11.21
N ARG A 272 -0.14 2.31 10.88
CA ARG A 272 -0.42 1.87 9.51
C ARG A 272 -1.71 2.52 8.96
N ASN A 273 -2.77 2.53 9.76
CA ASN A 273 -4.05 3.11 9.35
C ASN A 273 -3.95 4.63 9.15
N LEU A 274 -3.26 5.33 10.06
CA LEU A 274 -2.99 6.76 9.87
C LEU A 274 -2.14 7.01 8.63
N GLY A 275 -1.09 6.21 8.40
CA GLY A 275 -0.24 6.32 7.21
C GLY A 275 -1.03 6.15 5.92
N ALA A 276 -1.87 5.11 5.85
CA ALA A 276 -2.75 4.87 4.69
C ALA A 276 -3.68 6.05 4.43
N LEU A 277 -4.34 6.59 5.46
CA LEU A 277 -5.22 7.76 5.32
C LEU A 277 -4.47 9.00 4.82
N ARG A 278 -3.27 9.24 5.34
CA ARG A 278 -2.43 10.37 4.90
C ARG A 278 -1.98 10.24 3.46
N VAL A 279 -1.68 9.03 3.01
CA VAL A 279 -1.35 8.74 1.61
C VAL A 279 -2.57 8.96 0.71
N LEU A 280 -3.72 8.45 1.10
CA LEU A 280 -4.98 8.67 0.37
C LEU A 280 -5.35 10.16 0.32
N ASP A 281 -5.16 10.90 1.43
CA ASP A 281 -5.40 12.36 1.48
C ASP A 281 -4.46 13.12 0.53
N ARG A 282 -3.17 12.74 0.51
CA ARG A 282 -2.17 13.31 -0.40
C ARG A 282 -2.59 13.14 -1.86
N LEU A 283 -2.97 11.92 -2.25
CA LEU A 283 -3.42 11.63 -3.61
C LEU A 283 -4.69 12.40 -3.96
N ARG A 284 -5.69 12.43 -3.07
CA ARG A 284 -6.93 13.16 -3.28
C ARG A 284 -6.75 14.66 -3.49
N ARG A 285 -5.73 15.25 -2.85
CA ARG A 285 -5.45 16.71 -2.95
C ARG A 285 -4.58 17.08 -4.14
N GLU A 286 -3.69 16.21 -4.57
CA GLU A 286 -2.63 16.55 -5.54
C GLU A 286 -2.80 15.86 -6.89
N VAL A 287 -3.69 14.88 -6.98
CA VAL A 287 -4.01 14.17 -8.23
C VAL A 287 -5.51 14.36 -8.51
N PRO A 288 -5.95 14.63 -9.75
CA PRO A 288 -7.34 14.93 -10.09
C PRO A 288 -8.26 13.70 -10.03
N ILE A 289 -8.28 13.02 -8.87
CA ILE A 289 -9.15 11.87 -8.62
C ILE A 289 -10.57 12.40 -8.40
N GLY A 290 -11.44 12.27 -9.39
CA GLY A 290 -12.86 12.65 -9.28
C GLY A 290 -13.18 14.12 -9.58
N ASP A 291 -12.22 14.89 -10.01
CA ASP A 291 -12.48 16.20 -10.62
C ASP A 291 -12.96 15.99 -12.04
N GLY A 292 -14.21 15.55 -12.21
CA GLY A 292 -14.81 15.30 -13.52
C GLY A 292 -14.49 16.46 -14.46
N ARG A 293 -13.63 16.22 -15.46
CA ARG A 293 -13.35 17.16 -16.56
C ARG A 293 -14.42 17.06 -17.62
#